data_bc85342f73a74a11683ed08cd2c93f5d
#
_entry.id   bc85342f73a74a11683ed08cd2c93f5d
#
_cell.length_a   1.000
_cell.length_b   1.000
_cell.length_c   1.000
_cell.angle_alpha   90.00
_cell.angle_beta   90.00
_cell.angle_gamma   90.00
#
_symmetry.space_group_name_H-M   'P 1'
#
loop_
_entity.id
_entity.type
_entity.pdbx_description
1 polymer ?
#
loop_
_entity_poly.entity_id
_entity_poly.type
_entity_poly.pdbx_seq_one_letter_code
_entity_poly.pdbx_strand_id
1 'polypeptide(L)'
;MLRQAFHELTIPTRGRGLCEFTREVEKWVDQNQFTDGLLTIHLQHTSASLLIQENADPDVRRDLEAFFKRLVPDGDSHFVHTLEGDDDMPAHIRTALTPVNLGIPVRGGRLALGAWQGIYVWEHRLRGHARRVALHFIGE
;
A
#
# COMPACT_ATOMS: atom_id res chain seq x y z
N MET A 1 3.43 22.12 20.02
CA MET A 1 2.79 21.11 20.90
C MET A 1 2.49 19.87 20.12
N LEU A 2 2.83 18.73 20.66
CA LEU A 2 2.52 17.46 20.01
C LEU A 2 1.01 17.23 19.93
N ARG A 3 0.56 16.75 18.79
CA ARG A 3 -0.82 16.35 18.54
C ARG A 3 -0.83 15.06 17.72
N GLN A 4 -1.98 14.41 17.69
CA GLN A 4 -2.16 13.26 16.81
C GLN A 4 -3.49 13.36 16.07
N ALA A 5 -3.56 12.70 14.94
CA ALA A 5 -4.76 12.65 14.14
C ALA A 5 -4.88 11.31 13.44
N PHE A 6 -6.11 10.87 13.24
CA PHE A 6 -6.46 9.67 12.51
C PHE A 6 -7.28 10.01 11.28
N HIS A 7 -7.12 9.23 10.25
CA HIS A 7 -7.94 9.31 9.05
C HIS A 7 -8.01 7.95 8.38
N GLU A 8 -9.06 7.70 7.65
CA GLU A 8 -9.21 6.50 6.84
C GLU A 8 -9.43 6.88 5.39
N LEU A 9 -8.64 6.28 4.50
CA LEU A 9 -8.83 6.36 3.07
C LEU A 9 -9.41 5.05 2.58
N THR A 10 -10.28 5.13 1.57
CA THR A 10 -10.72 3.97 0.81
C THR A 10 -10.14 4.09 -0.59
N ILE A 11 -9.27 3.13 -0.94
CA ILE A 11 -8.60 3.11 -2.24
C ILE A 11 -9.23 2.03 -3.10
N PRO A 12 -9.98 2.40 -4.16
CA PRO A 12 -10.51 1.42 -5.08
C PRO A 12 -9.40 0.89 -5.98
N THR A 13 -9.24 -0.42 -6.02
CA THR A 13 -8.30 -1.09 -6.92
C THR A 13 -9.05 -1.70 -8.10
N ARG A 14 -8.33 -2.00 -9.19
CA ARG A 14 -8.92 -2.57 -10.41
C ARG A 14 -8.56 -4.03 -10.62
N GLY A 15 -7.77 -4.59 -9.73
CA GLY A 15 -7.22 -5.92 -9.84
C GLY A 15 -5.74 -5.91 -9.50
N ARG A 16 -5.08 -7.03 -9.72
CA ARG A 16 -3.69 -7.25 -9.33
C ARG A 16 -2.77 -6.19 -9.92
N GLY A 17 -1.99 -5.56 -9.05
CA GLY A 17 -1.03 -4.53 -9.43
C GLY A 17 -0.92 -3.43 -8.40
N LEU A 18 -0.01 -2.50 -8.67
CA LEU A 18 0.30 -1.37 -7.82
C LEU A 18 -0.61 -0.18 -8.16
N CYS A 19 -1.32 0.32 -7.16
CA CYS A 19 -2.22 1.46 -7.27
C CYS A 19 -1.67 2.61 -6.41
N GLU A 20 -1.19 3.67 -7.04
CA GLU A 20 -0.59 4.81 -6.34
C GLU A 20 -1.65 5.67 -5.66
N PHE A 21 -1.39 6.08 -4.42
CA PHE A 21 -2.25 7.00 -3.67
C PHE A 21 -1.48 8.09 -2.92
N THR A 22 -0.29 8.42 -3.41
CA THR A 22 0.58 9.46 -2.82
C THR A 22 -0.15 10.79 -2.63
N ARG A 23 -0.91 11.21 -3.63
CA ARG A 23 -1.61 12.51 -3.60
C ARG A 23 -2.67 12.60 -2.53
N GLU A 24 -3.39 11.52 -2.29
CA GLU A 24 -4.41 11.46 -1.23
C GLU A 24 -3.78 11.63 0.15
N VAL A 25 -2.60 11.04 0.35
CA VAL A 25 -1.84 11.17 1.60
C VAL A 25 -1.29 12.59 1.75
N GLU A 26 -0.67 13.13 0.71
CA GLU A 26 -0.14 14.51 0.71
C GLU A 26 -1.26 15.51 1.01
N LYS A 27 -2.42 15.33 0.40
CA LYS A 27 -3.59 16.20 0.61
C LYS A 27 -4.02 16.21 2.07
N TRP A 28 -4.08 15.04 2.70
CA TRP A 28 -4.46 14.96 4.11
C TRP A 28 -3.45 15.65 5.02
N VAL A 29 -2.15 15.48 4.77
CA VAL A 29 -1.09 16.15 5.51
C VAL A 29 -1.22 17.68 5.36
N ASP A 30 -1.45 18.15 4.15
CA ASP A 30 -1.58 19.56 3.85
C ASP A 30 -2.83 20.18 4.49
N GLN A 31 -3.97 19.52 4.37
CA GLN A 31 -5.23 19.97 4.96
C GLN A 31 -5.17 20.12 6.49
N ASN A 32 -4.37 19.31 7.14
CA ASN A 32 -4.20 19.36 8.60
C ASN A 32 -3.06 20.27 9.04
N GLN A 33 -2.31 20.83 8.09
CA GLN A 33 -1.21 21.75 8.37
C GLN A 33 -0.18 21.13 9.33
N PHE A 34 0.10 19.84 9.18
CA PHE A 34 1.15 19.17 9.92
C PHE A 34 2.51 19.73 9.49
N THR A 35 3.41 19.90 10.43
CA THR A 35 4.76 20.41 10.16
C THR A 35 5.81 19.32 10.26
N ASP A 36 6.09 18.85 11.47
CA ASP A 36 7.11 17.82 11.69
C ASP A 36 6.53 16.67 12.52
N GLY A 37 6.83 15.44 12.12
CA GLY A 37 6.36 14.28 12.85
C GLY A 37 6.49 12.99 12.07
N LEU A 38 5.72 12.00 12.48
CA LEU A 38 5.70 10.67 11.86
C LEU A 38 4.29 10.36 11.39
N LEU A 39 4.19 10.01 10.12
CA LEU A 39 2.98 9.45 9.53
C LEU A 39 3.11 7.93 9.47
N THR A 40 2.13 7.24 10.05
CA THR A 40 1.99 5.79 9.92
C THR A 40 0.82 5.50 8.98
N ILE A 41 1.05 4.62 8.02
CA ILE A 41 0.03 4.14 7.08
C ILE A 41 -0.13 2.64 7.30
N HIS A 42 -1.35 2.19 7.53
CA HIS A 42 -1.64 0.79 7.81
C HIS A 42 -2.79 0.29 6.94
N LEU A 43 -2.55 -0.80 6.22
CA LEU A 43 -3.57 -1.44 5.39
C LEU A 43 -4.33 -2.49 6.22
N GLN A 44 -5.65 -2.39 6.23
CA GLN A 44 -6.54 -3.21 7.08
C GLN A 44 -7.06 -4.44 6.33
N HIS A 45 -6.19 -5.12 5.55
CA HIS A 45 -6.54 -6.28 4.73
C HIS A 45 -5.43 -7.32 4.75
N THR A 46 -5.77 -8.55 4.35
CA THR A 46 -4.85 -9.70 4.31
C THR A 46 -4.57 -10.22 2.90
N SER A 47 -5.11 -9.57 1.87
CA SER A 47 -4.91 -9.94 0.47
C SER A 47 -4.44 -8.78 -0.41
N ALA A 48 -3.88 -7.78 0.22
CA ALA A 48 -3.21 -6.64 -0.40
C ALA A 48 -2.13 -6.14 0.55
N SER A 49 -1.22 -5.32 0.07
CA SER A 49 -0.13 -4.76 0.88
C SER A 49 0.14 -3.31 0.52
N LEU A 50 1.10 -2.71 1.21
CA LEU A 50 1.58 -1.35 0.94
C LEU A 50 3.01 -1.42 0.42
N LEU A 51 3.38 -0.45 -0.42
CA LEU A 51 4.74 -0.35 -0.91
C LEU A 51 5.10 1.10 -1.17
N ILE A 52 6.33 1.47 -0.85
CA ILE A 52 6.96 2.69 -1.35
C ILE A 52 7.92 2.24 -2.45
N GLN A 53 7.71 2.71 -3.67
CA GLN A 53 8.48 2.27 -4.81
C GLN A 53 8.52 3.36 -5.88
N GLU A 54 9.37 3.17 -6.86
CA GLU A 54 9.53 4.11 -7.98
C GLU A 54 8.22 4.34 -8.72
N ASN A 55 7.92 5.59 -8.99
CA ASN A 55 6.69 6.00 -9.68
C ASN A 55 6.93 6.65 -11.05
N ALA A 56 8.20 6.74 -11.50
CA ALA A 56 8.54 7.37 -12.77
C ALA A 56 8.49 6.41 -13.95
N ASP A 57 9.11 5.23 -13.80
CA ASP A 57 9.17 4.22 -14.87
C ASP A 57 8.14 3.12 -14.61
N PRO A 58 7.10 3.00 -15.44
CA PRO A 58 6.08 1.95 -15.29
C PRO A 58 6.65 0.54 -15.44
N ASP A 59 7.81 0.37 -16.03
CA ASP A 59 8.43 -0.96 -16.17
C ASP A 59 8.86 -1.55 -14.82
N VAL A 60 9.18 -0.72 -13.83
CA VAL A 60 9.48 -1.20 -12.48
C VAL A 60 8.28 -1.93 -11.89
N ARG A 61 7.10 -1.35 -12.01
CA ARG A 61 5.85 -1.98 -11.51
C ARG A 61 5.53 -3.25 -12.27
N ARG A 62 5.71 -3.24 -13.57
CA ARG A 62 5.50 -4.41 -14.43
C ARG A 62 6.42 -5.56 -14.06
N ASP A 63 7.71 -5.27 -13.89
CA ASP A 63 8.70 -6.29 -13.53
C ASP A 63 8.47 -6.85 -12.14
N LEU A 64 8.10 -6.02 -11.17
CA LEU A 64 7.74 -6.47 -9.84
C LEU A 64 6.55 -7.44 -9.89
N GLU A 65 5.50 -7.09 -10.61
CA GLU A 65 4.31 -7.96 -10.73
C GLU A 65 4.66 -9.28 -11.44
N ALA A 66 5.45 -9.22 -12.49
CA ALA A 66 5.89 -10.41 -13.22
C ALA A 66 6.74 -11.32 -12.33
N PHE A 67 7.64 -10.75 -11.53
CA PHE A 67 8.47 -11.51 -10.59
C PHE A 67 7.60 -12.24 -9.56
N PHE A 68 6.67 -11.52 -8.94
CA PHE A 68 5.80 -12.12 -7.92
C PHE A 68 4.84 -13.16 -8.50
N LYS A 69 4.40 -12.98 -9.75
CA LYS A 69 3.60 -13.99 -10.45
C LYS A 69 4.36 -15.31 -10.62
N ARG A 70 5.66 -15.23 -10.88
CA ARG A 70 6.52 -16.44 -10.97
C ARG A 70 6.81 -17.03 -9.60
N LEU A 71 7.02 -16.17 -8.60
CA LEU A 71 7.37 -16.59 -7.25
C LEU A 71 6.18 -17.27 -6.54
N VAL A 72 4.98 -16.72 -6.73
CA VAL A 72 3.76 -17.18 -6.05
C VAL A 72 2.67 -17.40 -7.10
N PRO A 73 2.71 -18.54 -7.83
CA PRO A 73 1.71 -18.82 -8.85
C PRO A 73 0.34 -19.13 -8.25
N ASP A 74 -0.69 -18.80 -9.00
CA ASP A 74 -2.08 -19.11 -8.62
C ASP A 74 -2.38 -20.59 -8.86
N GLY A 75 -3.33 -21.15 -8.11
CA GLY A 75 -3.85 -22.49 -8.35
C GLY A 75 -2.92 -23.63 -7.99
N ASP A 76 -1.94 -23.41 -7.10
CA ASP A 76 -1.07 -24.48 -6.62
C ASP A 76 -1.90 -25.55 -5.91
N SER A 77 -1.75 -26.81 -6.35
CA SER A 77 -2.52 -27.94 -5.82
C SER A 77 -2.19 -28.29 -4.37
N HIS A 78 -1.11 -27.75 -3.81
CA HIS A 78 -0.74 -27.92 -2.41
C HIS A 78 -1.55 -27.04 -1.46
N PHE A 79 -2.23 -26.02 -1.97
CA PHE A 79 -3.03 -25.14 -1.12
C PHE A 79 -4.31 -25.83 -0.66
N VAL A 80 -4.66 -25.62 0.62
CA VAL A 80 -5.90 -26.09 1.21
C VAL A 80 -6.94 -24.97 1.36
N HIS A 81 -6.52 -23.73 1.36
CA HIS A 81 -7.38 -22.54 1.38
C HIS A 81 -7.81 -22.21 -0.05
N THR A 82 -8.95 -22.74 -0.50
CA THR A 82 -9.34 -22.70 -1.92
C THR A 82 -10.76 -22.17 -2.16
N LEU A 83 -11.55 -21.91 -1.10
CA LEU A 83 -12.97 -21.56 -1.25
C LEU A 83 -13.21 -20.21 -1.92
N GLU A 84 -12.24 -19.30 -1.85
CA GLU A 84 -12.38 -17.94 -2.39
C GLU A 84 -11.69 -17.77 -3.75
N GLY A 85 -11.30 -18.85 -4.40
CA GLY A 85 -10.67 -18.84 -5.72
C GLY A 85 -9.18 -19.17 -5.68
N ASP A 86 -8.63 -19.43 -6.85
CA ASP A 86 -7.24 -19.87 -7.02
C ASP A 86 -6.22 -18.77 -6.71
N ASP A 87 -6.64 -17.50 -6.71
CA ASP A 87 -5.78 -16.35 -6.47
C ASP A 87 -5.76 -15.90 -5.00
N ASP A 88 -6.62 -16.46 -4.13
CA ASP A 88 -6.74 -15.97 -2.77
C ASP A 88 -5.56 -16.39 -1.88
N MET A 89 -5.22 -17.67 -1.84
CA MET A 89 -4.07 -18.09 -1.05
C MET A 89 -2.75 -17.47 -1.56
N PRO A 90 -2.48 -17.38 -2.85
CA PRO A 90 -1.35 -16.60 -3.36
C PRO A 90 -1.36 -15.14 -2.91
N ALA A 91 -2.53 -14.51 -2.85
CA ALA A 91 -2.63 -13.13 -2.35
C ALA A 91 -2.22 -13.03 -0.87
N HIS A 92 -2.60 -13.99 -0.04
CA HIS A 92 -2.16 -14.04 1.36
C HIS A 92 -0.66 -14.22 1.48
N ILE A 93 -0.06 -15.05 0.64
CA ILE A 93 1.41 -15.27 0.64
C ILE A 93 2.12 -13.98 0.21
N ARG A 94 1.66 -13.33 -0.85
CA ARG A 94 2.23 -12.05 -1.31
C ARG A 94 2.14 -10.99 -0.19
N THR A 95 1.02 -10.94 0.51
CA THR A 95 0.83 -10.04 1.64
C THR A 95 1.79 -10.35 2.78
N ALA A 96 2.05 -11.63 3.04
CA ALA A 96 3.01 -12.05 4.07
C ALA A 96 4.46 -11.69 3.72
N LEU A 97 4.78 -11.57 2.44
CA LEU A 97 6.13 -11.24 1.95
C LEU A 97 6.38 -9.74 1.81
N THR A 98 5.34 -8.92 1.89
CA THR A 98 5.42 -7.48 1.64
C THR A 98 4.82 -6.71 2.83
N PRO A 99 5.11 -5.41 3.00
CA PRO A 99 4.64 -4.70 4.18
C PRO A 99 3.15 -4.37 4.13
N VAL A 100 2.51 -4.36 5.30
CA VAL A 100 1.13 -3.87 5.46
C VAL A 100 1.08 -2.54 6.21
N ASN A 101 2.21 -2.04 6.65
CA ASN A 101 2.31 -0.69 7.18
C ASN A 101 3.60 -0.01 6.74
N LEU A 102 3.57 1.31 6.78
CA LEU A 102 4.69 2.16 6.39
C LEU A 102 4.81 3.29 7.39
N GLY A 103 6.04 3.65 7.73
CA GLY A 103 6.33 4.86 8.49
C GLY A 103 7.02 5.87 7.58
N ILE A 104 6.48 7.09 7.49
CA ILE A 104 7.04 8.15 6.65
C ILE A 104 7.22 9.40 7.51
N PRO A 105 8.45 9.89 7.67
CA PRO A 105 8.65 11.16 8.34
C PRO A 105 7.96 12.30 7.58
N VAL A 106 7.40 13.24 8.33
CA VAL A 106 6.88 14.51 7.79
C VAL A 106 7.82 15.60 8.29
N ARG A 107 8.30 16.44 7.42
CA ARG A 107 9.20 17.53 7.74
C ARG A 107 8.84 18.78 6.96
N GLY A 108 8.65 19.89 7.66
CA GLY A 108 8.27 21.15 7.03
C GLY A 108 6.97 21.05 6.24
N GLY A 109 6.02 20.26 6.72
CA GLY A 109 4.73 20.07 6.06
C GLY A 109 4.73 19.10 4.89
N ARG A 110 5.82 18.39 4.65
CA ARG A 110 5.96 17.50 3.49
C ARG A 110 6.37 16.10 3.91
N LEU A 111 5.85 15.10 3.19
CA LEU A 111 6.31 13.73 3.31
C LEU A 111 7.79 13.67 2.89
N ALA A 112 8.62 13.03 3.71
CA ALA A 112 10.06 12.88 3.42
C ALA A 112 10.29 11.75 2.41
N LEU A 113 9.65 11.84 1.26
CA LEU A 113 9.83 10.90 0.14
C LEU A 113 10.96 11.38 -0.77
N GLY A 114 11.71 10.43 -1.32
CA GLY A 114 12.63 10.71 -2.41
C GLY A 114 11.88 11.10 -3.68
N ALA A 115 12.60 11.70 -4.64
CA ALA A 115 12.02 12.23 -5.88
C ALA A 115 11.24 11.17 -6.69
N TRP A 116 11.63 9.91 -6.59
CA TRP A 116 11.03 8.80 -7.35
C TRP A 116 10.13 7.90 -6.51
N GLN A 117 9.94 8.21 -5.23
CA GLN A 117 9.12 7.38 -4.35
C GLN A 117 7.66 7.76 -4.43
N GLY A 118 6.81 6.76 -4.69
CA GLY A 118 5.37 6.86 -4.56
C GLY A 118 4.86 5.87 -3.53
N ILE A 119 3.69 6.14 -3.00
CA ILE A 119 3.00 5.29 -2.02
C ILE A 119 1.93 4.49 -2.76
N TYR A 120 1.96 3.17 -2.59
CA TYR A 120 1.07 2.26 -3.33
C TYR A 120 0.30 1.33 -2.42
N VAL A 121 -0.96 1.06 -2.79
CA VAL A 121 -1.62 -0.20 -2.45
C VAL A 121 -1.23 -1.21 -3.50
N TRP A 122 -0.73 -2.37 -3.10
CA TRP A 122 -0.47 -3.49 -3.98
C TRP A 122 -1.61 -4.49 -3.86
N GLU A 123 -2.51 -4.49 -4.85
CA GLU A 123 -3.61 -5.43 -4.92
C GLU A 123 -3.07 -6.79 -5.36
N HIS A 124 -3.35 -7.82 -4.56
CA HIS A 124 -2.88 -9.17 -4.87
C HIS A 124 -3.98 -10.09 -5.39
N ARG A 125 -5.25 -9.64 -5.33
CA ARG A 125 -6.36 -10.37 -5.93
C ARG A 125 -6.51 -9.98 -7.41
N LEU A 126 -7.03 -10.92 -8.22
CA LEU A 126 -7.30 -10.64 -9.64
C LEU A 126 -8.45 -9.66 -9.83
N ARG A 127 -9.41 -9.66 -8.89
CA ARG A 127 -10.53 -8.71 -8.89
C ARG A 127 -10.19 -7.49 -8.03
N GLY A 128 -10.64 -6.31 -8.46
CA GLY A 128 -10.52 -5.09 -7.69
C GLY A 128 -11.36 -5.10 -6.42
N HIS A 129 -10.91 -4.36 -5.41
CA HIS A 129 -11.55 -4.22 -4.10
C HIS A 129 -11.49 -2.77 -3.63
N ALA A 130 -12.36 -2.42 -2.70
CA ALA A 130 -12.26 -1.18 -1.95
C ALA A 130 -11.33 -1.44 -0.76
N ARG A 131 -10.08 -0.96 -0.84
CA ARG A 131 -9.07 -1.21 0.20
C ARG A 131 -9.07 -0.07 1.20
N ARG A 132 -9.22 -0.39 2.49
CA ARG A 132 -9.21 0.59 3.58
C ARG A 132 -7.81 0.75 4.12
N VAL A 133 -7.38 2.01 4.18
CA VAL A 133 -6.04 2.40 4.62
C VAL A 133 -6.19 3.37 5.77
N ALA A 134 -5.65 3.02 6.92
CA ALA A 134 -5.63 3.88 8.10
C ALA A 134 -4.39 4.78 8.05
N LEU A 135 -4.59 6.07 8.29
CA LEU A 135 -3.51 7.03 8.47
C LEU A 135 -3.49 7.50 9.92
N HIS A 136 -2.31 7.55 10.49
CA HIS A 136 -2.11 8.13 11.82
C HIS A 136 -0.89 9.02 11.80
N PHE A 137 -1.06 10.25 12.27
CA PHE A 137 0.03 11.20 12.42
C PHE A 137 0.25 11.52 13.89
N ILE A 138 1.51 11.59 14.30
CA ILE A 138 1.91 12.14 15.59
C ILE A 138 3.07 13.11 15.37
N GLY A 139 2.92 14.33 15.87
CA GLY A 139 3.88 15.39 15.67
C GLY A 139 3.27 16.77 15.91
N GLU A 140 3.72 17.75 15.13
CA GLU A 140 3.27 19.14 15.25
C GLU A 140 2.65 19.67 13.96
#